data_30168fea399ccdbaae351fc3a3244d0a
#
_entry.id   30168fea399ccdbaae351fc3a3244d0a
#
_cell.length_a   1.000
_cell.length_b   1.000
_cell.length_c   1.000
_cell.angle_alpha   90.00
_cell.angle_beta   90.00
_cell.angle_gamma   90.00
#
_symmetry.space_group_name_H-M   'P 1'
#
loop_
_entity.id
_entity.type
_entity.pdbx_description
1 polymer ?
#
loop_
_entity_poly.entity_id
_entity_poly.type
_entity_poly.pdbx_seq_one_letter_code
_entity_poly.pdbx_strand_id
1 'polypeptide(L)'
;MCDCLVLDDKSKTLYCLEQKSTKCTSIPLSMIRKNQIDELTDASEHNLIAGFLFNFRTKNNDTYFMRIQEFNKMISEIGKKSFNQKDLSKYN
;
A
#
# COMPACT_ATOMS: atom_id res chain seq x y z
N MET A 1 7.85 9.29 -8.31
CA MET A 1 8.33 7.94 -8.69
C MET A 1 8.19 6.99 -7.51
N CYS A 2 7.86 5.73 -7.74
CA CYS A 2 7.69 4.78 -6.67
C CYS A 2 9.02 4.25 -6.15
N ASP A 3 9.03 3.73 -4.91
CA ASP A 3 10.22 3.19 -4.27
C ASP A 3 10.81 2.00 -5.02
N CYS A 4 9.94 1.16 -5.56
CA CYS A 4 10.35 -0.09 -6.16
C CYS A 4 9.54 -0.37 -7.43
N LEU A 5 10.24 -0.58 -8.53
CA LEU A 5 9.62 -0.94 -9.79
C LEU A 5 9.99 -2.38 -10.11
N VAL A 6 9.00 -3.26 -10.15
CA VAL A 6 9.20 -4.70 -10.32
C VAL A 6 8.49 -5.20 -11.57
N LEU A 7 9.22 -5.93 -12.42
CA LEU A 7 8.65 -6.58 -13.60
C LEU A 7 8.48 -8.07 -13.33
N ASP A 8 7.25 -8.55 -13.50
CA ASP A 8 6.99 -9.98 -13.48
C ASP A 8 7.08 -10.49 -14.91
N ASP A 9 8.12 -11.24 -15.21
CA ASP A 9 8.40 -11.75 -16.55
C ASP A 9 7.32 -12.69 -17.08
N LYS A 10 6.72 -13.48 -16.22
CA LYS A 10 5.72 -14.46 -16.65
C LYS A 10 4.44 -13.80 -17.13
N SER A 11 3.92 -12.85 -16.35
CA SER A 11 2.69 -12.15 -16.68
C SER A 11 2.92 -10.90 -17.51
N LYS A 12 4.19 -10.49 -17.69
CA LYS A 12 4.55 -9.22 -18.32
C LYS A 12 3.92 -8.03 -17.61
N THR A 13 3.76 -8.15 -16.29
CA THR A 13 3.14 -7.13 -15.46
C THR A 13 4.20 -6.31 -14.75
N LEU A 14 4.06 -5.00 -14.80
CA LEU A 14 4.97 -4.08 -14.12
C LEU A 14 4.28 -3.54 -12.86
N TYR A 15 4.98 -3.67 -11.74
CA TYR A 15 4.49 -3.23 -10.43
C TYR A 15 5.23 -1.99 -9.97
N CYS A 16 4.49 -1.02 -9.45
CA CYS A 16 5.04 0.18 -8.84
C CYS A 16 4.67 0.14 -7.36
N LEU A 17 5.67 -0.04 -6.50
CA LEU A 17 5.44 -0.33 -5.09
C LEU A 17 6.10 0.69 -4.18
N GLU A 18 5.40 1.05 -3.09
CA GLU A 18 5.93 1.81 -1.98
C GLU A 18 5.93 0.94 -0.75
N GLN A 19 7.05 0.85 -0.06
CA GLN A 19 7.17 0.01 1.13
C GLN A 19 7.04 0.84 2.39
N LYS A 20 6.20 0.36 3.31
CA LYS A 20 6.04 0.97 4.64
C LYS A 20 6.10 -0.12 5.68
N SER A 21 6.83 0.10 6.75
CA SER A 21 6.90 -0.87 7.82
C SER A 21 6.75 -0.19 9.17
N THR A 22 6.27 -0.95 10.16
CA THR A 22 6.09 -0.46 11.50
C THR A 22 6.38 -1.58 12.51
N LYS A 23 6.82 -1.18 13.69
CA LYS A 23 6.94 -2.10 14.83
C LYS A 23 5.65 -2.15 15.66
N CYS A 24 4.70 -1.28 15.34
CA CYS A 24 3.43 -1.17 16.06
C CYS A 24 2.37 -2.03 15.40
N THR A 25 1.20 -2.10 16.05
CA THR A 25 0.06 -2.86 15.52
C THR A 25 -0.73 -2.08 14.49
N SER A 26 -0.45 -0.78 14.33
CA SER A 26 -1.13 0.06 13.34
C SER A 26 -0.15 1.00 12.68
N ILE A 27 -0.52 1.49 11.50
CA ILE A 27 0.26 2.46 10.73
C ILE A 27 -0.51 3.77 10.71
N PRO A 28 0.10 4.87 11.22
CA PRO A 28 -0.55 6.17 11.15
C PRO A 28 -0.64 6.66 9.71
N LEU A 29 -1.75 7.28 9.34
CA LEU A 29 -1.90 7.87 8.00
C LEU A 29 -0.86 8.95 7.74
N SER A 30 -0.34 9.57 8.78
CA SER A 30 0.71 10.58 8.65
C SER A 30 2.02 10.02 8.08
N MET A 31 2.22 8.69 8.13
CA MET A 31 3.37 8.05 7.49
C MET A 31 3.22 7.97 5.96
N ILE A 32 2.02 8.16 5.46
CA ILE A 32 1.73 8.06 4.03
C ILE A 32 1.61 9.48 3.48
N ARG A 33 2.53 9.87 2.63
CA ARG A 33 2.54 11.21 2.07
C ARG A 33 1.60 11.30 0.89
N LYS A 34 0.98 12.48 0.72
CA LYS A 34 0.06 12.69 -0.39
C LYS A 34 0.72 12.46 -1.74
N ASN A 35 1.96 12.89 -1.92
CA ASN A 35 2.66 12.71 -3.18
C ASN A 35 2.88 11.22 -3.51
N GLN A 36 3.04 10.37 -2.49
CA GLN A 36 3.16 8.93 -2.70
C GLN A 36 1.84 8.35 -3.20
N ILE A 37 0.72 8.78 -2.62
CA ILE A 37 -0.61 8.36 -3.06
C ILE A 37 -0.85 8.80 -4.50
N ASP A 38 -0.50 10.05 -4.82
CA ASP A 38 -0.69 10.61 -6.16
C ASP A 38 0.16 9.88 -7.19
N GLU A 39 1.42 9.56 -6.86
CA GLU A 39 2.30 8.82 -7.76
C GLU A 39 1.80 7.42 -8.05
N LEU A 40 1.32 6.72 -7.01
CA LEU A 40 0.79 5.37 -7.20
C LEU A 40 -0.52 5.39 -7.98
N THR A 41 -1.36 6.39 -7.73
CA THR A 41 -2.61 6.55 -8.48
C THR A 41 -2.31 6.80 -9.95
N ASP A 42 -1.36 7.69 -10.23
CA ASP A 42 -0.94 7.98 -11.60
C ASP A 42 -0.38 6.73 -12.29
N ALA A 43 0.45 5.97 -11.59
CA ALA A 43 1.01 4.74 -12.13
C ALA A 43 -0.10 3.74 -12.49
N SER A 44 -1.13 3.62 -11.64
CA SER A 44 -2.23 2.69 -11.91
C SER A 44 -3.03 3.12 -13.15
N GLU A 45 -3.12 4.41 -13.41
CA GLU A 45 -3.78 4.94 -14.60
C GLU A 45 -2.99 4.67 -15.87
N HIS A 46 -1.69 4.36 -15.74
CA HIS A 46 -0.81 4.00 -16.86
C HIS A 46 -0.59 2.50 -16.97
N ASN A 47 -1.56 1.71 -16.52
CA ASN A 47 -1.56 0.24 -16.64
C ASN A 47 -0.51 -0.47 -15.80
N LEU A 48 0.02 0.20 -14.77
CA LEU A 48 0.88 -0.45 -13.80
C LEU A 48 0.03 -0.97 -12.63
N ILE A 49 0.46 -2.04 -12.01
CA ILE A 49 -0.15 -2.44 -10.74
C ILE A 49 0.59 -1.69 -9.65
N ALA A 50 -0.08 -0.70 -9.08
CA ALA A 50 0.51 0.20 -8.09
C ALA A 50 -0.10 -0.02 -6.71
N GLY A 51 0.73 0.03 -5.68
CA GLY A 51 0.23 -0.15 -4.34
C GLY A 51 1.31 -0.08 -3.28
N PHE A 52 0.89 -0.31 -2.05
CA PHE A 52 1.76 -0.32 -0.89
C PHE A 52 2.05 -1.75 -0.44
N LEU A 53 3.28 -1.99 -0.01
CA LEU A 53 3.66 -3.17 0.76
C LEU A 53 3.77 -2.72 2.21
N PHE A 54 2.82 -3.14 3.03
CA PHE A 54 2.82 -2.82 4.45
C PHE A 54 3.37 -4.01 5.23
N ASN A 55 4.44 -3.77 5.98
CA ASN A 55 5.04 -4.80 6.83
C ASN A 55 4.87 -4.43 8.29
N PHE A 56 4.22 -5.30 9.04
CA PHE A 56 4.05 -5.16 10.47
C PHE A 56 5.11 -6.02 11.16
N ARG A 57 6.19 -5.38 11.63
CA ARG A 57 7.30 -6.06 12.30
C ARG A 57 6.94 -6.37 13.76
N THR A 58 5.77 -6.95 13.95
CA THR A 58 5.31 -7.48 15.22
C THR A 58 5.77 -8.92 15.31
N LYS A 59 5.27 -9.64 16.33
CA LYS A 59 5.66 -11.02 16.58
C LYS A 59 5.55 -11.92 15.34
N ASN A 60 4.53 -11.72 14.52
CA ASN A 60 4.27 -12.55 13.34
C ASN A 60 4.95 -12.04 12.07
N ASN A 61 5.42 -10.79 12.08
CA ASN A 61 6.09 -10.18 10.92
C ASN A 61 5.28 -10.32 9.62
N ASP A 62 4.03 -9.88 9.66
CA ASP A 62 3.11 -10.00 8.53
C ASP A 62 3.33 -8.90 7.49
N THR A 63 3.22 -9.26 6.21
CA THR A 63 3.31 -8.31 5.10
C THR A 63 2.02 -8.38 4.28
N TYR A 64 1.52 -7.21 3.92
CA TYR A 64 0.32 -7.06 3.10
C TYR A 64 0.61 -6.22 1.88
N PHE A 65 0.14 -6.69 0.72
CA PHE A 65 0.13 -5.86 -0.48
C PHE A 65 -1.27 -5.29 -0.66
N MET A 66 -1.36 -3.97 -0.80
CA MET A 66 -2.64 -3.30 -1.02
C MET A 66 -2.54 -2.41 -2.24
N ARG A 67 -3.40 -2.65 -3.23
CA ARG A 67 -3.45 -1.81 -4.43
C ARG A 67 -3.90 -0.41 -4.06
N ILE A 68 -3.42 0.58 -4.84
CA ILE A 68 -3.74 1.97 -4.54
C ILE A 68 -5.25 2.25 -4.57
N GLN A 69 -5.99 1.58 -5.44
CA GLN A 69 -7.44 1.74 -5.51
C GLN A 69 -8.10 1.30 -4.20
N GLU A 70 -7.66 0.15 -3.66
CA GLU A 70 -8.17 -0.38 -2.40
C GLU A 70 -7.76 0.51 -1.22
N PHE A 71 -6.53 1.02 -1.26
CA PHE A 71 -6.03 1.92 -0.23
C PHE A 71 -6.85 3.22 -0.19
N ASN A 72 -7.09 3.83 -1.35
CA ASN A 72 -7.87 5.05 -1.45
C ASN A 72 -9.30 4.85 -0.94
N LYS A 73 -9.89 3.70 -1.27
CA LYS A 73 -11.22 3.35 -0.77
C LYS A 73 -11.21 3.21 0.75
N MET A 74 -10.20 2.52 1.29
CA MET A 74 -10.08 2.31 2.73
C MET A 74 -10.01 3.62 3.48
N ILE A 75 -9.11 4.53 3.10
CA ILE A 75 -8.93 5.79 3.82
C ILE A 75 -10.15 6.71 3.72
N SER A 76 -10.96 6.55 2.67
CA SER A 76 -12.19 7.32 2.56
C SER A 76 -13.30 6.81 3.46
N GLU A 77 -13.21 5.57 3.93
CA GLU A 77 -14.29 4.91 4.67
C GLU A 77 -14.00 4.67 6.15
N ILE A 78 -12.74 4.46 6.53
CA ILE A 78 -12.43 4.06 7.91
C ILE A 78 -12.63 5.16 8.95
N GLY A 79 -12.53 6.43 8.55
CA GLY A 79 -12.72 7.55 9.47
C GLY A 79 -11.74 7.60 10.65
N LYS A 80 -10.57 6.96 10.52
CA LYS A 80 -9.55 6.89 11.55
C LYS A 80 -8.25 7.52 11.05
N LYS A 81 -7.38 7.89 11.99
CA LYS A 81 -6.05 8.44 11.65
C LYS A 81 -4.98 7.39 11.45
N SER A 82 -5.32 6.12 11.67
CA SER A 82 -4.40 5.00 11.48
C SER A 82 -5.18 3.76 11.04
N PHE A 83 -4.46 2.80 10.46
CA PHE A 83 -5.07 1.54 10.06
C PHE A 83 -4.24 0.37 10.58
N ASN A 84 -4.88 -0.76 10.80
CA ASN A 84 -4.25 -1.98 11.32
C ASN A 84 -4.46 -3.14 10.35
N GLN A 85 -4.00 -4.34 10.76
CA GLN A 85 -4.10 -5.52 9.90
C GLN A 85 -5.55 -5.90 9.59
N LYS A 86 -6.47 -5.68 10.54
CA LYS A 86 -7.90 -5.97 10.31
C LYS A 86 -8.46 -5.07 9.22
N ASP A 87 -8.08 -3.79 9.24
CA ASP A 87 -8.51 -2.85 8.22
C ASP A 87 -8.01 -3.29 6.84
N LEU A 88 -6.74 -3.69 6.75
CA LEU A 88 -6.16 -4.15 5.49
C LEU A 88 -6.85 -5.41 4.97
N SER A 89 -7.15 -6.35 5.86
CA SER A 89 -7.84 -7.59 5.48
C SER A 89 -9.24 -7.34 4.94
N LYS A 90 -9.91 -6.31 5.46
CA LYS A 90 -11.26 -5.97 5.03
C LYS A 90 -11.30 -5.44 3.60
N TYR A 91 -10.25 -4.74 3.17
CA TYR A 91 -10.22 -4.08 1.85
C TYR A 91 -9.32 -4.77 0.84
N ASN A 92 -8.59 -5.77 1.25
CA ASN A 92 -7.62 -6.44 0.40
C ASN A 92 -8.22 -7.64 -0.34
#